data_ecea5d6c710944b1c9e1560b2d032f33
#
_entry.id   ecea5d6c710944b1c9e1560b2d032f33
#
_cell.length_a   1.000
_cell.length_b   1.000
_cell.length_c   1.000
_cell.angle_alpha   90.00
_cell.angle_beta   90.00
_cell.angle_gamma   90.00
#
_symmetry.space_group_name_H-M   'P 1'
#
loop_
_entity.id
_entity.type
_entity.pdbx_description
1 polymer ?
#
loop_
_entity_poly.entity_id
_entity_poly.type
_entity_poly.pdbx_seq_one_letter_code
_entity_poly.pdbx_strand_id
1 'polypeptide(L)'
;LILIRHLLNILVSKTKQMQTVYVIDAVRTPIGKYGGALANIRPDDLLAHVIKALIKRNDTIDVNAIEDVIAGAANQSGEDNRNVARMAALLAGLPVTVAGNTVNRLCASGLQAIMDSTRTIACGDAEIMIACGVESMSRAPFVMPKSPTAFDRQAQIFDTTMGWRFINPK
;
A
#
# COMPACT_ATOMS: atom_id res chain seq x y z
N LEU A 1 -11.82 21.75 13.27
CA LEU A 1 -13.15 21.95 13.93
C LEU A 1 -14.08 20.72 13.77
N ILE A 2 -13.55 19.51 13.87
CA ILE A 2 -14.35 18.26 13.74
C ILE A 2 -14.36 17.44 15.03
N LEU A 3 -13.74 17.93 16.09
CA LEU A 3 -13.49 17.11 17.29
C LEU A 3 -14.54 17.18 18.40
N ILE A 4 -15.57 18.00 18.31
CA ILE A 4 -16.44 18.30 19.46
C ILE A 4 -17.78 17.50 19.45
N ARG A 5 -18.17 16.91 18.33
CA ARG A 5 -19.48 16.22 18.26
C ARG A 5 -19.49 14.77 18.75
N HIS A 6 -18.32 14.18 18.99
CA HIS A 6 -18.20 12.77 19.39
C HIS A 6 -18.15 12.53 20.91
N LEU A 7 -17.91 13.55 21.72
CA LEU A 7 -17.73 13.38 23.17
C LEU A 7 -19.03 13.14 23.94
N LEU A 8 -20.18 13.53 23.42
CA LEU A 8 -21.44 13.36 24.14
C LEU A 8 -22.08 11.97 23.97
N ASN A 9 -21.71 11.22 22.94
CA ASN A 9 -22.19 9.85 22.73
C ASN A 9 -21.31 8.77 23.37
N ILE A 10 -20.15 9.13 23.92
CA ILE A 10 -19.20 8.19 24.53
C ILE A 10 -19.68 7.70 25.89
N LEU A 11 -20.56 8.42 26.58
CA LEU A 11 -21.06 8.08 27.91
C LEU A 11 -22.16 7.02 27.96
N VAL A 12 -22.68 6.55 26.80
CA VAL A 12 -23.69 5.51 26.70
C VAL A 12 -23.28 4.35 25.78
N SER A 13 -22.04 4.30 25.36
CA SER A 13 -21.54 3.21 24.54
C SER A 13 -21.29 2.00 25.43
N LYS A 14 -22.08 0.93 25.23
CA LYS A 14 -21.62 -0.44 25.47
C LYS A 14 -20.19 -0.53 24.94
N THR A 15 -19.25 -0.99 25.73
CA THR A 15 -17.89 -1.30 25.27
C THR A 15 -18.01 -2.11 23.99
N LYS A 16 -17.67 -1.48 22.85
CA LYS A 16 -17.69 -2.18 21.55
C LYS A 16 -16.62 -3.27 21.67
N GLN A 17 -17.03 -4.50 21.85
CA GLN A 17 -16.13 -5.62 21.96
C GLN A 17 -15.38 -5.75 20.63
N MET A 18 -14.06 -5.75 20.66
CA MET A 18 -13.25 -5.94 19.44
C MET A 18 -13.59 -7.30 18.83
N GLN A 19 -13.77 -7.30 17.52
CA GLN A 19 -14.04 -8.54 16.79
C GLN A 19 -12.76 -9.36 16.65
N THR A 20 -12.89 -10.68 16.62
CA THR A 20 -11.78 -11.58 16.29
C THR A 20 -11.49 -11.48 14.79
N VAL A 21 -10.24 -11.28 14.44
CA VAL A 21 -9.80 -11.17 13.04
C VAL A 21 -9.04 -12.43 12.65
N TYR A 22 -9.34 -12.98 11.49
CA TYR A 22 -8.73 -14.19 10.96
C TYR A 22 -7.92 -13.89 9.71
N VAL A 23 -6.76 -14.53 9.57
CA VAL A 23 -6.04 -14.60 8.30
C VAL A 23 -6.56 -15.85 7.56
N ILE A 24 -7.22 -15.63 6.42
CA ILE A 24 -7.85 -16.71 5.65
C ILE A 24 -6.83 -17.39 4.76
N ASP A 25 -6.04 -16.62 4.04
CA ASP A 25 -5.04 -17.14 3.09
C ASP A 25 -3.89 -16.14 2.90
N ALA A 26 -2.77 -16.63 2.36
CA ALA A 26 -1.64 -15.79 2.01
C ALA A 26 -0.89 -16.34 0.79
N VAL A 27 -0.49 -15.45 -0.11
CA VAL A 27 0.29 -15.78 -1.31
C VAL A 27 1.43 -14.78 -1.48
N ARG A 28 2.49 -15.19 -2.15
CA ARG A 28 3.60 -14.31 -2.53
C ARG A 28 4.25 -14.76 -3.83
N THR A 29 4.95 -13.85 -4.48
CA THR A 29 5.93 -14.18 -5.52
C THR A 29 7.24 -14.67 -4.89
N PRO A 30 8.15 -15.29 -5.66
CA PRO A 30 9.54 -15.38 -5.26
C PRO A 30 10.12 -13.99 -4.98
N ILE A 31 11.10 -13.91 -4.09
CA ILE A 31 11.85 -12.67 -3.86
C ILE A 31 12.89 -12.55 -4.99
N GLY A 32 12.76 -11.49 -5.79
CA GLY A 32 13.69 -11.20 -6.87
C GLY A 32 15.00 -10.59 -6.35
N LYS A 33 16.11 -10.99 -6.97
CA LYS A 33 17.39 -10.29 -6.81
C LYS A 33 17.31 -8.93 -7.51
N TYR A 34 17.96 -7.89 -6.96
CA TYR A 34 18.17 -6.62 -7.65
C TYR A 34 18.79 -6.85 -9.04
N GLY A 35 18.19 -6.27 -10.08
CA GLY A 35 18.60 -6.48 -11.47
C GLY A 35 18.36 -7.90 -11.99
N GLY A 36 17.65 -8.75 -11.25
CA GLY A 36 17.40 -10.16 -11.60
C GLY A 36 16.13 -10.39 -12.42
N ALA A 37 15.59 -11.60 -12.33
CA ALA A 37 14.48 -12.08 -13.18
C ALA A 37 13.19 -11.22 -13.12
N LEU A 38 12.94 -10.54 -12.01
CA LEU A 38 11.76 -9.67 -11.83
C LEU A 38 12.05 -8.19 -12.14
N ALA A 39 13.27 -7.83 -12.55
CA ALA A 39 13.68 -6.44 -12.73
C ALA A 39 12.85 -5.69 -13.77
N ASN A 40 12.33 -6.38 -14.78
CA ASN A 40 11.55 -5.79 -15.87
C ASN A 40 10.02 -5.83 -15.61
N ILE A 41 9.60 -6.33 -14.46
CA ILE A 41 8.17 -6.39 -14.10
C ILE A 41 7.83 -5.17 -13.26
N ARG A 42 6.79 -4.46 -13.66
CA ARG A 42 6.28 -3.28 -12.94
C ARG A 42 5.75 -3.68 -11.55
N PRO A 43 5.94 -2.85 -10.52
CA PRO A 43 5.46 -3.16 -9.16
C PRO A 43 3.93 -3.30 -9.09
N ASP A 44 3.19 -2.47 -9.81
CA ASP A 44 1.73 -2.55 -9.87
C ASP A 44 1.24 -3.85 -10.53
N ASP A 45 1.87 -4.30 -11.61
CA ASP A 45 1.58 -5.58 -12.25
C ASP A 45 1.94 -6.77 -11.35
N LEU A 46 3.08 -6.70 -10.67
CA LEU A 46 3.53 -7.75 -9.76
C LEU A 46 2.55 -7.92 -8.59
N LEU A 47 2.10 -6.82 -8.01
CA LEU A 47 1.11 -6.85 -6.93
C LEU A 47 -0.26 -7.33 -7.44
N ALA A 48 -0.69 -6.86 -8.60
CA ALA A 48 -1.93 -7.31 -9.22
C ALA A 48 -1.93 -8.82 -9.49
N HIS A 49 -0.80 -9.38 -9.91
CA HIS A 49 -0.64 -10.83 -10.10
C HIS A 49 -0.90 -11.62 -8.81
N VAL A 50 -0.37 -11.14 -7.69
CA VAL A 50 -0.57 -11.80 -6.38
C VAL A 50 -2.01 -11.68 -5.91
N ILE A 51 -2.63 -10.50 -6.08
CA ILE A 51 -4.05 -10.29 -5.75
C ILE A 51 -4.93 -11.22 -6.58
N LYS A 52 -4.71 -11.32 -7.89
CA LYS A 52 -5.43 -12.26 -8.77
C LYS A 52 -5.30 -13.71 -8.30
N ALA A 53 -4.08 -14.12 -7.93
CA ALA A 53 -3.83 -15.47 -7.44
C ALA A 53 -4.56 -15.75 -6.11
N LEU A 54 -4.59 -14.77 -5.20
CA LEU A 54 -5.30 -14.86 -3.93
C LEU A 54 -6.81 -15.04 -4.14
N ILE A 55 -7.41 -14.19 -4.99
CA ILE A 55 -8.85 -14.27 -5.32
C ILE A 55 -9.18 -15.61 -5.99
N LYS A 56 -8.37 -16.03 -6.97
CA LYS A 56 -8.59 -17.32 -7.66
C LYS A 56 -8.53 -18.52 -6.71
N ARG A 57 -7.71 -18.48 -5.67
CA ARG A 57 -7.62 -19.54 -4.66
C ARG A 57 -8.81 -19.54 -3.70
N ASN A 58 -9.49 -18.43 -3.56
CA ASN A 58 -10.60 -18.22 -2.64
C ASN A 58 -11.86 -17.81 -3.43
N ASP A 59 -12.24 -18.62 -4.42
CA ASP A 59 -13.31 -18.36 -5.38
C ASP A 59 -14.72 -18.28 -4.76
N THR A 60 -14.87 -18.67 -3.51
CA THR A 60 -16.11 -18.54 -2.74
C THR A 60 -16.29 -17.15 -2.11
N ILE A 61 -15.23 -16.32 -2.11
CA ILE A 61 -15.32 -14.95 -1.59
C ILE A 61 -15.98 -14.05 -2.62
N ASP A 62 -17.04 -13.36 -2.24
CA ASP A 62 -17.60 -12.30 -3.07
C ASP A 62 -16.61 -11.12 -3.12
N VAL A 63 -16.05 -10.87 -4.28
CA VAL A 63 -15.11 -9.76 -4.50
C VAL A 63 -15.74 -8.38 -4.27
N ASN A 64 -17.07 -8.27 -4.34
CA ASN A 64 -17.78 -7.02 -4.03
C ASN A 64 -17.86 -6.76 -2.52
N ALA A 65 -17.64 -7.76 -1.69
CA ALA A 65 -17.57 -7.64 -0.24
C ALA A 65 -16.19 -7.21 0.27
N ILE A 66 -15.19 -7.13 -0.62
CA ILE A 66 -13.87 -6.59 -0.26
C ILE A 66 -13.98 -5.08 -0.19
N GLU A 67 -13.65 -4.51 0.97
CA GLU A 67 -13.86 -3.08 1.23
C GLU A 67 -12.62 -2.25 0.91
N ASP A 68 -11.42 -2.77 1.22
CA ASP A 68 -10.18 -2.05 0.96
C ASP A 68 -9.00 -3.00 0.69
N VAL A 69 -8.05 -2.49 -0.08
CA VAL A 69 -6.72 -3.08 -0.30
C VAL A 69 -5.69 -2.16 0.31
N ILE A 70 -5.03 -2.60 1.39
CA ILE A 70 -3.93 -1.84 1.99
C ILE A 70 -2.61 -2.46 1.57
N ALA A 71 -1.77 -1.70 0.87
CA ALA A 71 -0.45 -2.14 0.43
C ALA A 71 0.67 -1.37 1.11
N GLY A 72 1.66 -2.08 1.62
CA GLY A 72 2.92 -1.49 2.05
C GLY A 72 3.86 -1.26 0.87
N ALA A 73 4.33 -0.01 0.70
CA ALA A 73 5.37 0.33 -0.27
C ALA A 73 6.16 1.55 0.21
N ALA A 74 7.48 1.47 0.20
CA ALA A 74 8.34 2.57 0.66
C ALA A 74 8.62 3.57 -0.46
N ASN A 75 8.88 3.11 -1.68
CA ASN A 75 9.07 3.96 -2.85
C ASN A 75 7.76 4.10 -3.62
N GLN A 76 7.23 5.33 -3.67
CA GLN A 76 5.95 5.61 -4.33
C GLN A 76 6.10 6.65 -5.45
N SER A 77 7.32 6.90 -5.90
CA SER A 77 7.63 7.99 -6.82
C SER A 77 7.62 7.59 -8.29
N GLY A 78 7.60 6.30 -8.61
CA GLY A 78 7.69 5.78 -9.96
C GLY A 78 6.38 5.17 -10.47
N GLU A 79 6.48 3.97 -10.95
CA GLU A 79 5.36 3.18 -11.50
C GLU A 79 4.34 2.79 -10.44
N ASP A 80 4.69 2.91 -9.17
CA ASP A 80 3.78 2.80 -8.02
C ASP A 80 2.67 3.88 -8.03
N ASN A 81 2.89 4.94 -8.77
CA ASN A 81 1.93 6.02 -9.03
C ASN A 81 1.29 6.60 -7.75
N ARG A 82 2.07 6.70 -6.69
CA ARG A 82 1.72 7.21 -5.35
C ARG A 82 0.68 6.40 -4.59
N ASN A 83 -0.02 5.47 -5.24
CA ASN A 83 -0.98 4.56 -4.61
C ASN A 83 -1.01 3.22 -5.34
N VAL A 84 0.02 2.41 -5.14
CA VAL A 84 0.16 1.11 -5.78
C VAL A 84 -0.96 0.14 -5.39
N ALA A 85 -1.53 0.27 -4.18
CA ALA A 85 -2.66 -0.53 -3.74
C ALA A 85 -3.86 -0.36 -4.68
N ARG A 86 -4.23 0.89 -4.98
CA ARG A 86 -5.35 1.19 -5.88
C ARG A 86 -5.07 0.74 -7.31
N MET A 87 -3.86 0.98 -7.80
CA MET A 87 -3.47 0.57 -9.15
C MET A 87 -3.52 -0.95 -9.30
N ALA A 88 -2.96 -1.68 -8.35
CA ALA A 88 -2.95 -3.14 -8.37
C ALA A 88 -4.35 -3.75 -8.20
N ALA A 89 -5.21 -3.16 -7.36
CA ALA A 89 -6.60 -3.60 -7.19
C ALA A 89 -7.36 -3.53 -8.53
N LEU A 90 -7.26 -2.41 -9.25
CA LEU A 90 -7.89 -2.24 -10.56
C LEU A 90 -7.30 -3.18 -11.61
N LEU A 91 -5.97 -3.32 -11.68
CA LEU A 91 -5.28 -4.24 -12.58
C LEU A 91 -5.59 -5.70 -12.25
N ALA A 92 -5.87 -6.02 -11.00
CA ALA A 92 -6.32 -7.34 -10.59
C ALA A 92 -7.75 -7.66 -11.04
N GLY A 93 -8.53 -6.65 -11.43
CA GLY A 93 -9.92 -6.80 -11.83
C GLY A 93 -10.90 -6.75 -10.65
N LEU A 94 -10.48 -6.23 -9.50
CA LEU A 94 -11.41 -5.97 -8.40
C LEU A 94 -12.40 -4.88 -8.80
N PRO A 95 -13.62 -4.88 -8.23
CA PRO A 95 -14.61 -3.85 -8.47
C PRO A 95 -14.06 -2.44 -8.21
N VAL A 96 -14.53 -1.46 -8.96
CA VAL A 96 -14.12 -0.05 -8.79
C VAL A 96 -14.53 0.54 -7.44
N THR A 97 -15.45 -0.09 -6.76
CA THR A 97 -15.91 0.25 -5.40
C THR A 97 -14.89 -0.11 -4.32
N VAL A 98 -14.01 -1.11 -4.59
CA VAL A 98 -12.97 -1.50 -3.64
C VAL A 98 -11.94 -0.38 -3.52
N ALA A 99 -11.78 0.17 -2.33
CA ALA A 99 -10.81 1.22 -2.07
C ALA A 99 -9.36 0.70 -2.15
N GLY A 100 -8.39 1.60 -2.12
CA GLY A 100 -6.97 1.22 -2.07
C GLY A 100 -6.16 2.27 -1.33
N ASN A 101 -5.38 1.84 -0.36
CA ASN A 101 -4.52 2.69 0.45
C ASN A 101 -3.09 2.15 0.46
N THR A 102 -2.11 3.01 0.19
CA THR A 102 -0.70 2.65 0.27
C THR A 102 -0.06 3.28 1.51
N VAL A 103 0.51 2.44 2.35
CA VAL A 103 1.13 2.85 3.62
C VAL A 103 2.65 2.75 3.52
N ASN A 104 3.36 3.71 4.12
CA ASN A 104 4.80 3.73 4.17
C ASN A 104 5.30 3.81 5.61
N ARG A 105 5.98 2.77 6.02
CA ARG A 105 6.79 2.69 7.25
C ARG A 105 8.14 2.05 6.93
N LEU A 106 8.70 2.41 5.77
CA LEU A 106 9.91 1.83 5.22
C LEU A 106 9.83 0.30 5.18
N CYS A 107 10.82 -0.43 5.67
CA CYS A 107 10.85 -1.91 5.65
C CYS A 107 9.69 -2.56 6.42
N ALA A 108 9.00 -1.83 7.31
CA ALA A 108 7.85 -2.32 8.07
C ALA A 108 6.50 -2.05 7.40
N SER A 109 6.48 -1.52 6.18
CA SER A 109 5.24 -1.10 5.50
C SER A 109 4.26 -2.25 5.29
N GLY A 110 4.74 -3.44 4.92
CA GLY A 110 3.88 -4.62 4.76
C GLY A 110 3.24 -5.07 6.08
N LEU A 111 3.99 -5.04 7.18
CA LEU A 111 3.43 -5.31 8.51
C LEU A 111 2.43 -4.22 8.92
N GLN A 112 2.70 -2.96 8.59
CA GLN A 112 1.76 -1.86 8.86
C GLN A 112 0.43 -2.09 8.13
N ALA A 113 0.45 -2.53 6.87
CA ALA A 113 -0.76 -2.86 6.12
C ALA A 113 -1.60 -3.94 6.84
N ILE A 114 -0.95 -5.00 7.35
CA ILE A 114 -1.63 -6.05 8.14
C ILE A 114 -2.23 -5.47 9.42
N MET A 115 -1.48 -4.65 10.15
CA MET A 115 -1.93 -4.03 11.40
C MET A 115 -3.14 -3.12 11.17
N ASP A 116 -3.13 -2.33 10.11
CA ASP A 116 -4.23 -1.39 9.82
C ASP A 116 -5.49 -2.15 9.38
N SER A 117 -5.36 -3.14 8.48
CA SER A 117 -6.48 -4.01 8.10
C SER A 117 -7.06 -4.75 9.32
N THR A 118 -6.20 -5.28 10.19
CA THR A 118 -6.64 -5.96 11.42
C THR A 118 -7.42 -5.01 12.34
N ARG A 119 -6.94 -3.79 12.53
CA ARG A 119 -7.62 -2.78 13.36
C ARG A 119 -8.97 -2.39 12.79
N THR A 120 -9.04 -2.18 11.48
CA THR A 120 -10.27 -1.82 10.78
C THR A 120 -11.34 -2.88 10.97
N ILE A 121 -11.00 -4.16 10.75
CA ILE A 121 -11.93 -5.27 10.98
C ILE A 121 -12.28 -5.41 12.46
N ALA A 122 -11.30 -5.34 13.37
CA ALA A 122 -11.54 -5.47 14.81
C ALA A 122 -12.45 -4.38 15.35
N CYS A 123 -12.41 -3.18 14.79
CA CYS A 123 -13.31 -2.08 15.12
C CYS A 123 -14.69 -2.22 14.48
N GLY A 124 -14.88 -3.16 13.56
CA GLY A 124 -16.14 -3.37 12.83
C GLY A 124 -16.40 -2.30 11.78
N ASP A 125 -15.33 -1.71 11.22
CA ASP A 125 -15.40 -0.74 10.14
C ASP A 125 -15.25 -1.43 8.77
N ALA A 126 -14.86 -2.71 8.74
CA ALA A 126 -14.81 -3.58 7.57
C ALA A 126 -15.00 -5.05 7.97
N GLU A 127 -15.40 -5.89 7.01
CA GLU A 127 -15.52 -7.35 7.17
C GLU A 127 -14.42 -8.10 6.44
N ILE A 128 -14.09 -7.69 5.21
CA ILE A 128 -13.07 -8.34 4.36
C ILE A 128 -12.10 -7.31 3.81
N MET A 129 -10.82 -7.52 4.05
CA MET A 129 -9.76 -6.66 3.56
C MET A 129 -8.60 -7.46 2.97
N ILE A 130 -7.87 -6.86 2.04
CA ILE A 130 -6.61 -7.39 1.52
C ILE A 130 -5.46 -6.55 2.08
N ALA A 131 -4.61 -7.18 2.90
CA ALA A 131 -3.35 -6.59 3.34
C ALA A 131 -2.19 -7.16 2.50
N CYS A 132 -1.40 -6.30 1.89
CA CYS A 132 -0.35 -6.73 0.96
C CYS A 132 0.85 -5.78 0.98
N GLY A 133 1.78 -5.97 0.07
CA GLY A 133 2.91 -5.08 -0.13
C GLY A 133 3.71 -5.45 -1.35
N VAL A 134 4.40 -4.48 -1.89
CA VAL A 134 5.31 -4.64 -3.03
C VAL A 134 6.42 -3.61 -2.97
N GLU A 135 7.60 -3.99 -3.44
CA GLU A 135 8.71 -3.08 -3.62
C GLU A 135 9.54 -3.51 -4.83
N SER A 136 9.84 -2.61 -5.74
CA SER A 136 10.75 -2.87 -6.83
C SER A 136 11.94 -1.91 -6.80
N MET A 137 13.01 -2.33 -6.18
CA MET A 137 14.24 -1.55 -6.13
C MET A 137 14.92 -1.43 -7.50
N SER A 138 14.71 -2.41 -8.40
CA SER A 138 15.27 -2.39 -9.76
C SER A 138 14.61 -1.35 -10.67
N ARG A 139 13.39 -0.93 -10.35
CA ARG A 139 12.60 0.05 -11.13
C ARG A 139 12.38 1.37 -10.37
N ALA A 140 13.07 1.54 -9.26
CA ALA A 140 13.06 2.81 -8.54
C ALA A 140 13.58 3.93 -9.45
N PRO A 141 12.85 5.04 -9.62
CA PRO A 141 13.23 6.07 -10.58
C PRO A 141 14.38 6.94 -10.07
N PHE A 142 15.05 7.60 -11.00
CA PHE A 142 15.81 8.79 -10.67
C PHE A 142 14.87 9.97 -10.45
N VAL A 143 15.22 10.85 -9.51
CA VAL A 143 14.47 12.07 -9.23
C VAL A 143 15.39 13.29 -9.27
N MET A 144 14.86 14.39 -9.73
CA MET A 144 15.54 15.66 -9.83
C MET A 144 14.74 16.73 -9.11
N PRO A 145 15.34 17.54 -8.22
CA PRO A 145 14.66 18.67 -7.62
C PRO A 145 14.32 19.73 -8.68
N LYS A 146 13.30 20.52 -8.42
CA LYS A 146 13.10 21.72 -9.22
C LYS A 146 14.20 22.72 -8.90
N SER A 147 14.68 23.42 -9.92
CA SER A 147 15.65 24.48 -9.73
C SER A 147 15.11 25.59 -8.81
N PRO A 148 15.86 26.06 -7.82
CA PRO A 148 15.47 27.16 -6.97
C PRO A 148 15.55 28.52 -7.67
N THR A 149 16.28 28.61 -8.80
CA THR A 149 16.51 29.84 -9.55
C THR A 149 16.22 29.66 -11.03
N ALA A 150 15.87 30.76 -11.71
CA ALA A 150 15.76 30.78 -13.16
C ALA A 150 17.17 30.63 -13.78
N PHE A 151 17.22 29.96 -14.94
CA PHE A 151 18.44 29.74 -15.71
C PHE A 151 19.54 28.93 -14.97
N ASP A 152 19.14 28.12 -14.00
CA ASP A 152 20.07 27.18 -13.35
C ASP A 152 20.70 26.23 -14.39
N ARG A 153 22.00 26.04 -14.27
CA ARG A 153 22.79 25.21 -15.19
C ARG A 153 23.30 23.93 -14.53
N GLN A 154 22.91 23.69 -13.29
CA GLN A 154 23.32 22.51 -12.51
C GLN A 154 22.11 21.69 -12.10
N ALA A 155 21.92 20.54 -12.71
CA ALA A 155 20.91 19.57 -12.31
C ALA A 155 21.54 18.51 -11.40
N GLN A 156 20.95 18.29 -10.23
CA GLN A 156 21.26 17.16 -9.37
C GLN A 156 20.25 16.05 -9.62
N ILE A 157 20.71 14.84 -9.83
CA ILE A 157 19.89 13.64 -10.04
C ILE A 157 20.19 12.67 -8.90
N PHE A 158 19.13 12.17 -8.25
CA PHE A 158 19.22 11.22 -7.15
C PHE A 158 18.58 9.89 -7.53
N ASP A 159 19.28 8.79 -7.26
CA ASP A 159 18.72 7.45 -7.30
C ASP A 159 17.81 7.24 -6.10
N THR A 160 16.59 6.74 -6.33
CA THR A 160 15.63 6.48 -5.26
C THR A 160 15.61 5.03 -4.81
N THR A 161 16.50 4.20 -5.33
CA THR A 161 16.58 2.77 -4.97
C THR A 161 16.84 2.59 -3.48
N MET A 162 17.82 3.30 -2.94
CA MET A 162 18.21 3.23 -1.53
C MET A 162 18.92 4.51 -1.11
N GLY A 163 18.96 4.76 0.19
CA GLY A 163 19.66 5.90 0.77
C GLY A 163 18.82 7.16 0.86
N TRP A 164 19.45 8.20 1.38
CA TRP A 164 18.82 9.49 1.61
C TRP A 164 18.96 10.40 0.39
N ARG A 165 17.88 11.10 0.08
CA ARG A 165 17.81 12.15 -0.94
C ARG A 165 17.07 13.34 -0.37
N PHE A 166 17.38 14.54 -0.85
CA PHE A 166 16.78 15.79 -0.34
C PHE A 166 16.94 15.93 1.18
N ILE A 167 18.17 15.69 1.68
CA ILE A 167 18.48 15.70 3.10
C ILE A 167 18.18 17.09 3.68
N ASN A 168 17.42 17.12 4.77
CA ASN A 168 17.21 18.36 5.52
C ASN A 168 18.54 18.76 6.20
N PRO A 169 19.04 19.97 5.99
CA PRO A 169 20.31 20.41 6.55
C PRO A 169 20.27 20.77 8.05
N LYS A 170 19.10 20.70 8.68
CA LYS A 170 18.90 20.98 10.10
C LYS A 170 19.21 19.79 10.99
#